data_597c12e3533f0c558f7523806d6eaad9
#
_entry.id   597c12e3533f0c558f7523806d6eaad9
#
_cell.length_a   1.000
_cell.length_b   1.000
_cell.length_c   1.000
_cell.angle_alpha   90.00
_cell.angle_beta   90.00
_cell.angle_gamma   90.00
#
_symmetry.space_group_name_H-M   'P 1'
#
loop_
_entity.id
_entity.type
_entity.pdbx_description
1 polymer ?
#
loop_
_entity_poly.entity_id
_entity_poly.type
_entity_poly.pdbx_seq_one_letter_code
_entity_poly.pdbx_strand_id
1 'polypeptide(L)'
;MTKIFKWVFIIFASLITLIYAFNIEYLIKGVRTIYLTGNNTAFISDYEYFDNREIKSVNPQPWALHKKYNIISESETLKKLNIDGKTKSFLVIKNDSILFEKYFDGYDKNSLSNSFSVAKSIVTSMMGKAIMEGKIKGLDQPVSDYFEQYESGLSNELTVGDLAAMSSGMDWSEKYYSVINITSESYFTDDLRSVILRQKIIDKPGQSFRYSSGDTQLLAMVIEKATDKKLYDYLSESFWIPLESKNDALWQVDSKDTDHVKAYCCIASNARDFARFGKLYKDHGKWKGQQILDSTYVAKSIQPRFKDSPEYGYGFWLQKRDGKSFFMMEG
;
A
#
# COMPACT_ATOMS: atom_id res chain seq x y z
N MET A 1 -36.99 11.95 -35.45
CA MET A 1 -36.48 11.75 -34.09
C MET A 1 -36.51 10.28 -33.67
N THR A 2 -37.54 9.51 -33.93
CA THR A 2 -37.72 8.13 -33.44
C THR A 2 -36.69 7.09 -33.92
N LYS A 3 -36.26 7.14 -35.24
CA LYS A 3 -35.28 6.15 -35.73
C LYS A 3 -33.87 6.36 -35.16
N ILE A 4 -33.38 7.59 -35.04
CA ILE A 4 -32.07 7.90 -34.45
C ILE A 4 -32.06 7.50 -32.97
N PHE A 5 -33.09 7.81 -32.22
CA PHE A 5 -33.21 7.41 -30.80
C PHE A 5 -33.16 5.89 -30.61
N LYS A 6 -33.83 5.13 -31.52
CA LYS A 6 -33.81 3.66 -31.49
C LYS A 6 -32.37 3.12 -31.73
N TRP A 7 -31.66 3.65 -32.69
CA TRP A 7 -30.28 3.20 -32.96
C TRP A 7 -29.31 3.58 -31.82
N VAL A 8 -29.42 4.78 -31.25
CA VAL A 8 -28.63 5.20 -30.09
C VAL A 8 -28.91 4.27 -28.90
N PHE A 9 -30.17 3.92 -28.63
CA PHE A 9 -30.53 2.99 -27.58
C PHE A 9 -29.96 1.58 -27.82
N ILE A 10 -30.06 1.06 -29.07
CA ILE A 10 -29.49 -0.25 -29.42
C ILE A 10 -27.97 -0.26 -29.21
N ILE A 11 -27.25 0.76 -29.68
CA ILE A 11 -25.81 0.86 -29.52
C ILE A 11 -25.45 0.91 -28.03
N PHE A 12 -26.15 1.70 -27.23
CA PHE A 12 -25.92 1.83 -25.80
C PHE A 12 -26.20 0.51 -25.06
N ALA A 13 -27.31 -0.16 -25.36
CA ALA A 13 -27.64 -1.47 -24.79
C ALA A 13 -26.62 -2.54 -25.17
N SER A 14 -26.17 -2.55 -26.44
CA SER A 14 -25.12 -3.46 -26.92
C SER A 14 -23.79 -3.21 -26.21
N LEU A 15 -23.42 -1.95 -26.01
CA LEU A 15 -22.20 -1.56 -25.28
C LEU A 15 -22.23 -2.07 -23.82
N ILE A 16 -23.37 -1.84 -23.14
CA ILE A 16 -23.56 -2.37 -21.77
C ILE A 16 -23.45 -3.90 -21.75
N THR A 17 -24.13 -4.57 -22.68
CA THR A 17 -24.08 -6.04 -22.78
C THR A 17 -22.63 -6.53 -22.98
N LEU A 18 -21.85 -5.87 -23.83
CA LEU A 18 -20.44 -6.20 -24.04
C LEU A 18 -19.61 -5.96 -22.77
N ILE A 19 -19.82 -4.85 -22.06
CA ILE A 19 -19.11 -4.57 -20.81
C ILE A 19 -19.28 -5.72 -19.82
N TYR A 20 -20.53 -6.18 -19.60
CA TYR A 20 -20.79 -7.31 -18.70
C TYR A 20 -20.33 -8.68 -19.27
N ALA A 21 -20.48 -8.89 -20.57
CA ALA A 21 -20.04 -10.16 -21.20
C ALA A 21 -18.52 -10.38 -21.13
N PHE A 22 -17.75 -9.30 -21.11
CA PHE A 22 -16.28 -9.33 -21.00
C PHE A 22 -15.76 -9.07 -19.57
N ASN A 23 -16.63 -8.93 -18.55
CA ASN A 23 -16.28 -8.64 -17.15
C ASN A 23 -15.36 -7.39 -17.04
N ILE A 24 -15.73 -6.34 -17.77
CA ILE A 24 -14.99 -5.06 -17.77
C ILE A 24 -15.82 -3.89 -17.19
N GLU A 25 -16.82 -4.20 -16.38
CA GLU A 25 -17.66 -3.24 -15.67
C GLU A 25 -16.87 -2.32 -14.74
N TYR A 26 -15.73 -2.77 -14.23
CA TYR A 26 -14.79 -1.94 -13.46
C TYR A 26 -14.34 -0.68 -14.22
N LEU A 27 -14.38 -0.71 -15.57
CA LEU A 27 -14.06 0.46 -16.40
C LEU A 27 -15.06 1.61 -16.19
N ILE A 28 -16.34 1.29 -15.89
CA ILE A 28 -17.36 2.32 -15.61
C ILE A 28 -16.97 3.08 -14.36
N LYS A 29 -16.53 2.36 -13.31
CA LYS A 29 -16.04 2.97 -12.07
C LYS A 29 -14.77 3.79 -12.34
N GLY A 30 -13.85 3.28 -13.15
CA GLY A 30 -12.64 3.99 -13.56
C GLY A 30 -12.94 5.30 -14.32
N VAL A 31 -13.87 5.28 -15.27
CA VAL A 31 -14.30 6.48 -15.98
C VAL A 31 -14.89 7.52 -15.01
N ARG A 32 -15.78 7.09 -14.13
CA ARG A 32 -16.41 7.98 -13.16
C ARG A 32 -15.42 8.58 -12.17
N THR A 33 -14.48 7.77 -11.68
CA THR A 33 -13.57 8.15 -10.59
C THR A 33 -12.37 8.95 -11.08
N ILE A 34 -11.91 8.68 -12.30
CA ILE A 34 -10.69 9.28 -12.84
C ILE A 34 -11.03 10.30 -13.96
N TYR A 35 -11.61 9.83 -15.07
CA TYR A 35 -11.74 10.69 -16.25
C TYR A 35 -12.75 11.82 -16.07
N LEU A 36 -13.90 11.56 -15.42
CA LEU A 36 -14.89 12.61 -15.15
C LEU A 36 -14.44 13.62 -14.09
N THR A 37 -13.37 13.31 -13.33
CA THR A 37 -12.74 14.26 -12.39
C THR A 37 -11.62 15.09 -13.03
N GLY A 38 -11.38 14.91 -14.33
CA GLY A 38 -10.36 15.64 -15.07
C GLY A 38 -8.95 15.05 -14.96
N ASN A 39 -8.82 13.85 -14.42
CA ASN A 39 -7.56 13.13 -14.30
C ASN A 39 -7.44 12.04 -15.38
N ASN A 40 -6.26 11.50 -15.58
CA ASN A 40 -5.99 10.41 -16.54
C ASN A 40 -5.41 9.14 -15.88
N THR A 41 -5.16 9.20 -14.58
CA THR A 41 -4.67 8.09 -13.75
C THR A 41 -5.10 8.35 -12.30
N ALA A 42 -4.88 7.36 -11.41
CA ALA A 42 -5.01 7.53 -9.97
C ALA A 42 -4.23 8.76 -9.48
N PHE A 43 -4.75 9.48 -8.50
CA PHE A 43 -4.19 10.74 -8.03
C PHE A 43 -4.26 10.86 -6.50
N ILE A 44 -3.49 11.79 -5.95
CA ILE A 44 -3.17 11.85 -4.51
C ILE A 44 -4.39 12.04 -3.59
N SER A 45 -5.51 12.58 -4.10
CA SER A 45 -6.77 12.76 -3.36
C SER A 45 -7.92 11.89 -3.87
N ASP A 46 -7.63 10.86 -4.66
CA ASP A 46 -8.68 10.01 -5.24
C ASP A 46 -9.45 9.16 -4.21
N TYR A 47 -8.92 9.03 -3.00
CA TYR A 47 -9.62 8.40 -1.88
C TYR A 47 -11.02 9.00 -1.62
N GLU A 48 -11.26 10.25 -2.00
CA GLU A 48 -12.55 10.92 -1.88
C GLU A 48 -13.63 10.32 -2.78
N TYR A 49 -13.25 9.56 -3.80
CA TYR A 49 -14.13 8.95 -4.80
C TYR A 49 -14.35 7.46 -4.59
N PHE A 50 -13.82 6.89 -3.52
CA PHE A 50 -13.95 5.48 -3.16
C PHE A 50 -14.61 5.31 -1.80
N ASP A 51 -15.12 4.11 -1.54
CA ASP A 51 -15.48 3.71 -0.19
C ASP A 51 -14.21 3.51 0.64
N ASN A 52 -14.26 3.94 1.90
CA ASN A 52 -13.13 3.87 2.82
C ASN A 52 -13.54 3.26 4.16
N ARG A 53 -12.57 2.68 4.85
CA ARG A 53 -12.64 2.35 6.28
C ARG A 53 -11.66 3.22 7.06
N GLU A 54 -12.05 3.53 8.28
CA GLU A 54 -11.22 4.35 9.16
C GLU A 54 -10.20 3.50 9.91
N ILE A 55 -8.96 3.95 9.94
CA ILE A 55 -7.90 3.47 10.84
C ILE A 55 -7.89 4.44 12.01
N LYS A 56 -8.36 3.96 13.17
CA LYS A 56 -8.57 4.81 14.34
C LYS A 56 -7.28 5.18 15.04
N SER A 57 -7.21 6.44 15.45
CA SER A 57 -6.19 6.98 16.35
C SER A 57 -6.83 7.17 17.74
N VAL A 58 -6.12 6.76 18.79
CA VAL A 58 -6.56 6.93 20.18
C VAL A 58 -5.39 7.51 20.98
N ASN A 59 -5.66 8.54 21.79
CA ASN A 59 -4.65 9.25 22.58
C ASN A 59 -3.51 9.84 21.74
N PRO A 60 -3.80 10.62 20.71
CA PRO A 60 -2.81 11.13 19.77
C PRO A 60 -1.77 11.99 20.46
N GLN A 61 -0.50 11.82 20.08
CA GLN A 61 0.58 12.66 20.55
C GLN A 61 1.22 13.42 19.37
N PRO A 62 1.39 14.74 19.47
CA PRO A 62 2.07 15.50 18.43
C PRO A 62 3.55 15.12 18.40
N TRP A 63 4.16 15.26 17.22
CA TRP A 63 5.61 15.24 17.11
C TRP A 63 6.24 16.40 17.92
N ALA A 64 7.32 16.11 18.60
CA ALA A 64 8.14 17.17 19.18
C ALA A 64 8.72 18.06 18.06
N LEU A 65 8.81 19.35 18.29
CA LEU A 65 9.50 20.27 17.40
C LEU A 65 10.97 20.40 17.83
N HIS A 66 11.88 20.30 16.85
CA HIS A 66 13.29 20.46 17.10
C HIS A 66 13.60 21.95 17.48
N LYS A 67 14.60 22.21 18.35
CA LYS A 67 14.99 23.57 18.74
C LYS A 67 15.31 24.50 17.55
N LYS A 68 15.65 23.93 16.40
CA LYS A 68 15.89 24.65 15.14
C LYS A 68 14.77 24.41 14.12
N TYR A 69 13.55 24.17 14.58
CA TYR A 69 12.39 23.93 13.72
C TYR A 69 12.20 25.07 12.72
N ASN A 70 12.19 24.76 11.45
CA ASN A 70 12.01 25.68 10.31
C ASN A 70 12.94 26.91 10.29
N ILE A 71 14.08 26.87 11.00
CA ILE A 71 15.10 27.95 10.94
C ILE A 71 15.96 27.82 9.69
N ILE A 72 16.17 26.60 9.20
CA ILE A 72 16.99 26.32 8.01
C ILE A 72 16.15 26.57 6.77
N SER A 73 16.65 27.42 5.88
CA SER A 73 16.02 27.67 4.58
C SER A 73 16.31 26.51 3.61
N GLU A 74 15.38 26.26 2.69
CA GLU A 74 15.60 25.34 1.59
C GLU A 74 16.76 25.82 0.70
N SER A 75 17.60 24.90 0.24
CA SER A 75 18.54 25.19 -0.84
C SER A 75 17.79 25.41 -2.17
N GLU A 76 18.40 26.13 -3.11
CA GLU A 76 17.80 26.35 -4.43
C GLU A 76 17.54 25.01 -5.17
N THR A 77 18.42 24.03 -4.97
CA THR A 77 18.22 22.68 -5.51
C THR A 77 16.95 22.03 -4.94
N LEU A 78 16.74 22.11 -3.63
CA LEU A 78 15.55 21.54 -2.99
C LEU A 78 14.27 22.26 -3.43
N LYS A 79 14.30 23.59 -3.53
CA LYS A 79 13.17 24.36 -4.06
C LYS A 79 12.80 23.91 -5.47
N LYS A 80 13.80 23.78 -6.34
CA LYS A 80 13.59 23.31 -7.71
C LYS A 80 12.98 21.89 -7.73
N LEU A 81 13.53 20.96 -6.95
CA LEU A 81 12.99 19.60 -6.86
C LEU A 81 11.53 19.58 -6.37
N ASN A 82 11.19 20.40 -5.38
CA ASN A 82 9.82 20.49 -4.87
C ASN A 82 8.85 21.04 -5.92
N ILE A 83 9.27 22.03 -6.74
CA ILE A 83 8.46 22.59 -7.82
C ILE A 83 8.29 21.56 -8.93
N ASP A 84 9.39 20.99 -9.44
CA ASP A 84 9.39 20.04 -10.55
C ASP A 84 8.60 18.77 -10.20
N GLY A 85 8.74 18.27 -8.95
CA GLY A 85 8.03 17.11 -8.44
C GLY A 85 6.59 17.37 -7.98
N LYS A 86 6.10 18.62 -8.07
CA LYS A 86 4.77 19.01 -7.56
C LYS A 86 4.53 18.53 -6.12
N THR A 87 5.58 18.64 -5.29
CA THR A 87 5.58 18.18 -3.89
C THR A 87 4.40 18.78 -3.12
N LYS A 88 3.67 17.96 -2.37
CA LYS A 88 2.57 18.43 -1.50
C LYS A 88 3.03 18.67 -0.07
N SER A 89 3.95 17.86 0.41
CA SER A 89 4.55 17.98 1.73
C SER A 89 6.00 17.53 1.72
N PHE A 90 6.86 18.22 2.43
CA PHE A 90 8.26 17.85 2.66
C PHE A 90 8.56 17.93 4.15
N LEU A 91 9.05 16.84 4.75
CA LEU A 91 9.23 16.69 6.19
C LEU A 91 10.60 16.08 6.49
N VAL A 92 11.34 16.69 7.39
CA VAL A 92 12.62 16.16 7.91
C VAL A 92 12.51 15.98 9.42
N ILE A 93 12.72 14.74 9.87
CA ILE A 93 12.77 14.40 11.29
C ILE A 93 14.23 14.11 11.66
N LYS A 94 14.67 14.72 12.74
CA LYS A 94 16.00 14.52 13.30
C LYS A 94 15.92 14.41 14.83
N ASN A 95 16.56 13.36 15.37
CA ASN A 95 16.57 13.12 16.82
C ASN A 95 15.16 13.21 17.41
N ASP A 96 14.23 12.42 16.82
CA ASP A 96 12.83 12.25 17.23
C ASP A 96 11.98 13.54 17.25
N SER A 97 12.44 14.58 16.54
CA SER A 97 11.73 15.84 16.44
C SER A 97 11.70 16.35 14.99
N ILE A 98 10.66 17.11 14.64
CA ILE A 98 10.55 17.74 13.33
C ILE A 98 11.57 18.89 13.26
N LEU A 99 12.56 18.73 12.38
CA LEU A 99 13.57 19.76 12.11
C LEU A 99 13.08 20.77 11.07
N PHE A 100 12.45 20.24 10.01
CA PHE A 100 11.95 21.06 8.92
C PHE A 100 10.67 20.44 8.36
N GLU A 101 9.71 21.26 8.00
CA GLU A 101 8.55 20.85 7.23
C GLU A 101 8.04 22.02 6.39
N LYS A 102 7.53 21.65 5.21
CA LYS A 102 6.91 22.59 4.30
C LYS A 102 5.77 21.91 3.54
N TYR A 103 4.74 22.68 3.27
CA TYR A 103 3.54 22.24 2.55
C TYR A 103 3.30 23.15 1.37
N PHE A 104 2.71 22.59 0.31
CA PHE A 104 2.53 23.26 -0.97
C PHE A 104 1.10 23.06 -1.47
N ASP A 105 0.66 23.90 -2.40
CA ASP A 105 -0.63 23.80 -3.10
C ASP A 105 -1.85 23.66 -2.16
N GLY A 106 -1.86 24.42 -1.06
CA GLY A 106 -2.96 24.40 -0.09
C GLY A 106 -2.96 23.24 0.89
N TYR A 107 -1.98 22.33 0.82
CA TYR A 107 -1.80 21.28 1.81
C TYR A 107 -1.25 21.83 3.13
N ASP A 108 -1.56 21.16 4.23
CA ASP A 108 -1.05 21.43 5.56
C ASP A 108 -0.69 20.14 6.32
N LYS A 109 -0.33 20.28 7.59
CA LYS A 109 0.06 19.15 8.46
C LYS A 109 -1.04 18.12 8.71
N ASN A 110 -2.29 18.43 8.41
CA ASN A 110 -3.44 17.54 8.59
C ASN A 110 -3.99 17.03 7.25
N SER A 111 -3.53 17.58 6.12
CA SER A 111 -4.01 17.20 4.81
C SER A 111 -3.69 15.74 4.51
N LEU A 112 -4.70 14.99 4.09
CA LEU A 112 -4.56 13.59 3.72
C LEU A 112 -4.02 13.48 2.29
N SER A 113 -3.22 12.48 2.06
CA SER A 113 -2.74 12.07 0.75
C SER A 113 -2.75 10.55 0.63
N ASN A 114 -3.12 10.04 -0.54
CA ASN A 114 -3.03 8.62 -0.82
C ASN A 114 -1.57 8.17 -0.75
N SER A 115 -1.33 7.09 -0.01
CA SER A 115 0.01 6.52 0.20
C SER A 115 0.58 5.83 -1.03
N PHE A 116 -0.30 5.45 -1.97
CA PHE A 116 0.05 4.48 -3.01
C PHE A 116 0.85 3.31 -2.43
N SER A 117 1.93 2.90 -3.06
CA SER A 117 2.67 1.69 -2.66
C SER A 117 3.41 1.77 -1.32
N VAL A 118 3.46 2.93 -0.63
CA VAL A 118 3.89 3.00 0.78
C VAL A 118 3.08 2.02 1.66
N ALA A 119 1.81 1.77 1.31
CA ALA A 119 0.96 0.78 1.98
C ALA A 119 1.58 -0.63 2.00
N LYS A 120 2.34 -1.03 0.97
CA LYS A 120 2.98 -2.35 0.91
C LYS A 120 3.96 -2.57 2.07
N SER A 121 4.75 -1.54 2.39
CA SER A 121 5.66 -1.59 3.55
C SER A 121 4.90 -1.66 4.88
N ILE A 122 3.75 -1.01 4.96
CA ILE A 122 2.87 -1.08 6.15
C ILE A 122 2.29 -2.49 6.29
N VAL A 123 1.79 -3.09 5.20
CA VAL A 123 1.24 -4.45 5.21
C VAL A 123 2.29 -5.49 5.59
N THR A 124 3.52 -5.37 5.07
CA THR A 124 4.61 -6.27 5.49
C THR A 124 5.02 -6.06 6.95
N SER A 125 4.91 -4.84 7.48
CA SER A 125 5.07 -4.58 8.91
C SER A 125 3.99 -5.27 9.75
N MET A 126 2.74 -5.28 9.25
CA MET A 126 1.62 -6.00 9.90
C MET A 126 1.85 -7.52 9.90
N MET A 127 2.40 -8.08 8.82
CA MET A 127 2.82 -9.49 8.81
C MET A 127 3.89 -9.76 9.89
N GLY A 128 4.92 -8.91 9.97
CA GLY A 128 5.94 -9.02 11.02
C GLY A 128 5.37 -8.95 12.42
N LYS A 129 4.34 -8.13 12.63
CA LYS A 129 3.60 -8.05 13.88
C LYS A 129 2.80 -9.32 14.15
N ALA A 130 2.13 -9.88 13.16
CA ALA A 130 1.40 -11.15 13.27
C ALA A 130 2.34 -12.32 13.58
N ILE A 131 3.58 -12.32 13.06
CA ILE A 131 4.63 -13.27 13.44
C ILE A 131 5.05 -13.07 14.90
N MET A 132 5.30 -11.86 15.33
CA MET A 132 5.65 -11.52 16.71
C MET A 132 4.56 -11.95 17.72
N GLU A 133 3.30 -11.90 17.31
CA GLU A 133 2.13 -12.32 18.09
C GLU A 133 1.85 -13.83 18.01
N GLY A 134 2.62 -14.59 17.24
CA GLY A 134 2.43 -16.03 17.03
C GLY A 134 1.18 -16.39 16.20
N LYS A 135 0.58 -15.42 15.50
CA LYS A 135 -0.56 -15.61 14.61
C LYS A 135 -0.13 -16.18 13.25
N ILE A 136 1.07 -15.83 12.84
CA ILE A 136 1.80 -16.41 11.70
C ILE A 136 3.06 -17.08 12.28
N LYS A 137 3.35 -18.32 11.87
CA LYS A 137 4.47 -19.10 12.44
C LYS A 137 5.86 -18.55 12.05
N GLY A 138 5.92 -17.88 10.90
CA GLY A 138 7.17 -17.30 10.36
C GLY A 138 7.07 -17.02 8.86
N LEU A 139 8.17 -16.55 8.28
CA LEU A 139 8.25 -16.22 6.85
C LEU A 139 8.07 -17.45 5.95
N ASP A 140 8.47 -18.63 6.43
CA ASP A 140 8.42 -19.90 5.67
C ASP A 140 7.05 -20.60 5.80
N GLN A 141 6.06 -19.99 6.45
CA GLN A 141 4.74 -20.58 6.55
C GLN A 141 4.06 -20.63 5.19
N PRO A 142 3.55 -21.81 4.77
CA PRO A 142 2.86 -21.95 3.49
C PRO A 142 1.58 -21.11 3.41
N VAL A 143 1.32 -20.51 2.26
CA VAL A 143 0.06 -19.79 2.00
C VAL A 143 -1.12 -20.78 1.93
N SER A 144 -0.86 -22.04 1.60
CA SER A 144 -1.85 -23.12 1.63
C SER A 144 -2.44 -23.38 3.02
N ASP A 145 -1.73 -23.08 4.11
CA ASP A 145 -2.32 -23.13 5.47
C ASP A 145 -3.57 -22.23 5.60
N TYR A 146 -3.71 -21.24 4.72
CA TYR A 146 -4.80 -20.26 4.73
C TYR A 146 -5.78 -20.41 3.57
N PHE A 147 -5.31 -20.91 2.40
CA PHE A 147 -6.09 -20.98 1.16
C PHE A 147 -5.83 -22.30 0.44
N GLU A 148 -6.76 -23.24 0.50
CA GLU A 148 -6.69 -24.59 -0.08
C GLU A 148 -6.32 -24.60 -1.58
N GLN A 149 -6.69 -23.57 -2.33
CA GLN A 149 -6.35 -23.47 -3.75
C GLN A 149 -4.84 -23.41 -4.04
N TYR A 150 -4.01 -23.13 -3.02
CA TYR A 150 -2.55 -23.13 -3.11
C TYR A 150 -1.90 -24.45 -2.65
N GLU A 151 -2.66 -25.52 -2.43
CA GLU A 151 -2.15 -26.82 -1.97
C GLU A 151 -1.49 -27.66 -3.06
N SER A 152 -1.54 -27.25 -4.34
CA SER A 152 -1.07 -28.07 -5.45
C SER A 152 -0.20 -27.32 -6.44
N GLY A 153 0.63 -28.06 -7.19
CA GLY A 153 1.51 -27.51 -8.21
C GLY A 153 2.57 -26.58 -7.65
N LEU A 154 2.96 -25.55 -8.40
CA LEU A 154 3.95 -24.55 -7.95
C LEU A 154 3.48 -23.76 -6.73
N SER A 155 2.19 -23.56 -6.59
CA SER A 155 1.63 -22.76 -5.49
C SER A 155 1.78 -23.43 -4.11
N ASN A 156 1.98 -24.74 -4.05
CA ASN A 156 2.24 -25.44 -2.79
C ASN A 156 3.57 -25.05 -2.13
N GLU A 157 4.51 -24.49 -2.90
CA GLU A 157 5.79 -24.00 -2.39
C GLU A 157 5.71 -22.52 -1.94
N LEU A 158 4.57 -21.83 -2.19
CA LEU A 158 4.40 -20.42 -1.90
C LEU A 158 4.34 -20.14 -0.40
N THR A 159 5.24 -19.29 0.09
CA THR A 159 5.31 -18.88 1.50
C THR A 159 4.83 -17.45 1.71
N VAL A 160 4.51 -17.14 2.96
CA VAL A 160 4.17 -15.77 3.39
C VAL A 160 5.35 -14.81 3.14
N GLY A 161 6.58 -15.29 3.31
CA GLY A 161 7.79 -14.53 3.02
C GLY A 161 7.99 -14.24 1.53
N ASP A 162 7.55 -15.13 0.64
CA ASP A 162 7.62 -14.90 -0.80
C ASP A 162 6.70 -13.76 -1.23
N LEU A 163 5.50 -13.71 -0.67
CA LEU A 163 4.58 -12.59 -0.88
C LEU A 163 5.17 -11.25 -0.40
N ALA A 164 5.73 -11.23 0.81
CA ALA A 164 6.33 -10.01 1.37
C ALA A 164 7.57 -9.53 0.59
N ALA A 165 8.29 -10.44 -0.06
CA ALA A 165 9.49 -10.15 -0.84
C ALA A 165 9.23 -10.03 -2.35
N MET A 166 7.95 -9.99 -2.80
CA MET A 166 7.60 -9.87 -4.21
C MET A 166 8.21 -10.98 -5.08
N SER A 167 8.09 -12.23 -4.62
CA SER A 167 8.69 -13.39 -5.27
C SER A 167 7.75 -14.59 -5.36
N SER A 168 6.45 -14.33 -5.41
CA SER A 168 5.43 -15.39 -5.48
C SER A 168 5.41 -16.18 -6.78
N GLY A 169 5.92 -15.59 -7.88
CA GLY A 169 5.73 -16.14 -9.22
C GLY A 169 4.29 -15.99 -9.75
N MET A 170 3.47 -15.11 -9.16
CA MET A 170 2.11 -14.84 -9.58
C MET A 170 2.05 -14.27 -11.01
N ASP A 171 1.06 -14.65 -11.79
CA ASP A 171 0.75 -14.05 -13.10
C ASP A 171 0.11 -12.66 -12.89
N TRP A 172 0.97 -11.70 -12.66
CA TRP A 172 0.61 -10.30 -12.37
C TRP A 172 1.40 -9.33 -13.25
N SER A 173 0.77 -8.22 -13.63
CA SER A 173 1.39 -7.19 -14.47
C SER A 173 1.12 -5.79 -13.93
N GLU A 174 2.17 -5.06 -13.58
CA GLU A 174 2.13 -3.66 -13.11
C GLU A 174 2.04 -2.65 -14.27
N LYS A 175 0.97 -2.70 -15.07
CA LYS A 175 0.76 -1.80 -16.22
C LYS A 175 -0.18 -0.67 -15.85
N TYR A 176 0.32 0.35 -15.16
CA TYR A 176 -0.48 1.47 -14.61
C TYR A 176 -1.18 2.36 -15.65
N TYR A 177 -0.70 2.37 -16.89
CA TYR A 177 -1.25 3.21 -17.97
C TYR A 177 -2.18 2.46 -18.94
N SER A 178 -2.47 1.20 -18.69
CA SER A 178 -3.41 0.42 -19.48
C SER A 178 -4.73 0.30 -18.72
N VAL A 179 -5.84 0.64 -19.37
CA VAL A 179 -7.17 0.55 -18.77
C VAL A 179 -7.72 -0.87 -18.71
N ILE A 180 -7.20 -1.77 -19.59
CA ILE A 180 -7.62 -3.18 -19.64
C ILE A 180 -6.44 -4.04 -19.20
N ASN A 181 -6.30 -4.22 -17.92
CA ASN A 181 -5.33 -5.14 -17.30
C ASN A 181 -5.70 -5.40 -15.84
N ILE A 182 -4.98 -6.33 -15.22
CA ILE A 182 -5.20 -6.77 -13.85
C ILE A 182 -5.02 -5.63 -12.82
N THR A 183 -4.09 -4.70 -13.05
CA THR A 183 -3.85 -3.56 -12.14
C THR A 183 -5.06 -2.62 -12.14
N SER A 184 -5.60 -2.27 -13.31
CA SER A 184 -6.79 -1.43 -13.42
C SER A 184 -8.02 -2.14 -12.89
N GLU A 185 -8.18 -3.44 -13.19
CA GLU A 185 -9.27 -4.23 -12.66
C GLU A 185 -9.23 -4.27 -11.13
N SER A 186 -8.09 -4.60 -10.52
CA SER A 186 -7.94 -4.63 -9.06
C SER A 186 -8.22 -3.28 -8.40
N TYR A 187 -7.92 -2.17 -9.10
CA TYR A 187 -8.13 -0.83 -8.57
C TYR A 187 -9.60 -0.41 -8.56
N PHE A 188 -10.39 -0.84 -9.56
CA PHE A 188 -11.76 -0.38 -9.74
C PHE A 188 -12.84 -1.47 -9.50
N THR A 189 -12.46 -2.73 -9.29
CA THR A 189 -13.42 -3.80 -8.99
C THR A 189 -14.18 -3.55 -7.69
N ASP A 190 -15.37 -4.13 -7.59
CA ASP A 190 -16.16 -4.21 -6.37
C ASP A 190 -15.97 -5.55 -5.63
N ASP A 191 -15.16 -6.49 -6.17
CA ASP A 191 -14.78 -7.76 -5.56
C ASP A 191 -13.28 -8.06 -5.80
N LEU A 192 -12.44 -7.40 -5.00
CA LEU A 192 -10.99 -7.54 -5.09
C LEU A 192 -10.51 -8.95 -4.71
N ARG A 193 -11.22 -9.61 -3.80
CA ARG A 193 -10.89 -10.97 -3.37
C ARG A 193 -10.92 -11.94 -4.54
N SER A 194 -11.99 -11.94 -5.34
CA SER A 194 -12.13 -12.81 -6.51
C SER A 194 -11.05 -12.52 -7.56
N VAL A 195 -10.70 -11.23 -7.75
CA VAL A 195 -9.63 -10.84 -8.68
C VAL A 195 -8.29 -11.47 -8.28
N ILE A 196 -7.96 -11.47 -6.99
CA ILE A 196 -6.71 -12.02 -6.49
C ILE A 196 -6.71 -13.56 -6.53
N LEU A 197 -7.77 -14.18 -6.02
CA LEU A 197 -7.82 -15.63 -5.89
C LEU A 197 -7.87 -16.38 -7.23
N ARG A 198 -8.24 -15.74 -8.34
CA ARG A 198 -8.16 -16.34 -9.67
C ARG A 198 -6.76 -16.28 -10.30
N GLN A 199 -5.82 -15.52 -9.71
CA GLN A 199 -4.45 -15.46 -10.24
C GLN A 199 -3.71 -16.76 -10.02
N LYS A 200 -2.91 -17.16 -11.01
CA LYS A 200 -2.13 -18.39 -10.97
C LYS A 200 -0.69 -18.09 -10.57
N ILE A 201 -0.07 -19.04 -9.92
CA ILE A 201 1.39 -19.05 -9.73
C ILE A 201 1.98 -19.77 -10.95
N ILE A 202 2.70 -19.02 -11.79
CA ILE A 202 3.23 -19.50 -13.07
C ILE A 202 4.74 -19.70 -13.05
N ASP A 203 5.43 -19.06 -12.13
CA ASP A 203 6.85 -19.24 -11.89
C ASP A 203 7.08 -19.82 -10.50
N LYS A 204 8.21 -20.49 -10.28
CA LYS A 204 8.56 -21.10 -9.00
C LYS A 204 8.71 -20.00 -7.92
N PRO A 205 7.96 -20.08 -6.80
CA PRO A 205 8.07 -19.11 -5.70
C PRO A 205 9.48 -19.04 -5.11
N GLY A 206 9.85 -17.87 -4.60
CA GLY A 206 11.10 -17.65 -3.89
C GLY A 206 12.37 -17.63 -4.74
N GLN A 207 12.27 -17.61 -6.08
CA GLN A 207 13.44 -17.66 -6.97
C GLN A 207 13.94 -16.28 -7.38
N SER A 208 13.05 -15.33 -7.66
CA SER A 208 13.42 -14.02 -8.17
C SER A 208 12.44 -12.95 -7.71
N PHE A 209 12.94 -11.74 -7.61
CA PHE A 209 12.13 -10.56 -7.35
C PHE A 209 11.38 -10.13 -8.62
N ARG A 210 10.08 -9.91 -8.49
CA ARG A 210 9.25 -9.26 -9.49
C ARG A 210 8.15 -8.47 -8.78
N TYR A 211 8.25 -7.14 -8.82
CA TYR A 211 7.31 -6.27 -8.13
C TYR A 211 5.85 -6.59 -8.51
N SER A 212 5.00 -6.84 -7.50
CA SER A 212 3.64 -7.33 -7.68
C SER A 212 2.70 -6.79 -6.60
N SER A 213 1.72 -5.99 -7.01
CA SER A 213 0.63 -5.57 -6.13
C SER A 213 -0.25 -6.74 -5.69
N GLY A 214 -0.37 -7.78 -6.53
CA GLY A 214 -1.09 -9.01 -6.21
C GLY A 214 -0.51 -9.74 -5.00
N ASP A 215 0.82 -9.78 -4.89
CA ASP A 215 1.52 -10.38 -3.75
C ASP A 215 1.11 -9.72 -2.43
N THR A 216 1.11 -8.39 -2.40
CA THR A 216 0.72 -7.65 -1.18
C THR A 216 -0.76 -7.84 -0.86
N GLN A 217 -1.62 -7.88 -1.88
CA GLN A 217 -3.04 -8.11 -1.63
C GLN A 217 -3.31 -9.51 -1.09
N LEU A 218 -2.66 -10.54 -1.62
CA LEU A 218 -2.77 -11.90 -1.10
C LEU A 218 -2.19 -11.99 0.33
N LEU A 219 -1.06 -11.32 0.59
CA LEU A 219 -0.48 -11.24 1.93
C LEU A 219 -1.46 -10.62 2.94
N ALA A 220 -2.15 -9.55 2.55
CA ALA A 220 -3.17 -8.91 3.37
C ALA A 220 -4.31 -9.88 3.74
N MET A 221 -4.78 -10.66 2.76
CA MET A 221 -5.81 -11.68 3.00
C MET A 221 -5.31 -12.81 3.92
N VAL A 222 -4.03 -13.18 3.86
CA VAL A 222 -3.38 -14.09 4.81
C VAL A 222 -3.40 -13.50 6.22
N ILE A 223 -3.02 -12.22 6.37
CA ILE A 223 -3.00 -11.55 7.68
C ILE A 223 -4.41 -11.50 8.29
N GLU A 224 -5.44 -11.15 7.51
CA GLU A 224 -6.82 -11.16 7.99
C GLU A 224 -7.24 -12.54 8.50
N LYS A 225 -6.95 -13.61 7.75
CA LYS A 225 -7.24 -14.98 8.19
C LYS A 225 -6.44 -15.40 9.43
N ALA A 226 -5.17 -15.03 9.50
CA ALA A 226 -4.31 -15.40 10.63
C ALA A 226 -4.70 -14.69 11.93
N THR A 227 -5.15 -13.44 11.82
CA THR A 227 -5.48 -12.59 12.99
C THR A 227 -6.95 -12.63 13.36
N ASP A 228 -7.81 -13.13 12.49
CA ASP A 228 -9.29 -13.07 12.58
C ASP A 228 -9.80 -11.62 12.77
N LYS A 229 -9.13 -10.66 12.10
CA LYS A 229 -9.47 -9.24 12.16
C LYS A 229 -9.49 -8.63 10.76
N LYS A 230 -10.32 -7.61 10.57
CA LYS A 230 -10.22 -6.74 9.40
C LYS A 230 -8.87 -6.01 9.41
N LEU A 231 -8.28 -5.85 8.25
CA LEU A 231 -6.93 -5.31 8.14
C LEU A 231 -6.81 -3.87 8.69
N TYR A 232 -7.83 -3.04 8.50
CA TYR A 232 -7.88 -1.67 9.02
C TYR A 232 -7.96 -1.62 10.56
N ASP A 233 -8.68 -2.55 11.18
CA ASP A 233 -8.74 -2.68 12.64
C ASP A 233 -7.39 -3.18 13.18
N TYR A 234 -6.81 -4.19 12.52
CA TYR A 234 -5.51 -4.73 12.92
C TYR A 234 -4.39 -3.69 12.79
N LEU A 235 -4.40 -2.85 11.73
CA LEU A 235 -3.47 -1.73 11.59
C LEU A 235 -3.66 -0.69 12.69
N SER A 236 -4.91 -0.36 13.01
CA SER A 236 -5.25 0.58 14.08
C SER A 236 -4.67 0.12 15.42
N GLU A 237 -4.98 -1.11 15.83
CA GLU A 237 -4.58 -1.66 17.12
C GLU A 237 -3.07 -1.93 17.22
N SER A 238 -2.46 -2.42 16.14
CA SER A 238 -1.07 -2.89 16.16
C SER A 238 -0.04 -1.78 15.95
N PHE A 239 -0.43 -0.69 15.24
CA PHE A 239 0.50 0.37 14.88
C PHE A 239 -0.06 1.77 15.09
N TRP A 240 -1.24 2.10 14.55
CA TRP A 240 -1.72 3.49 14.53
C TRP A 240 -1.87 4.06 15.95
N ILE A 241 -2.49 3.29 16.84
CA ILE A 241 -2.65 3.62 18.26
C ILE A 241 -1.31 3.55 19.00
N PRO A 242 -0.53 2.45 18.94
CA PRO A 242 0.74 2.35 19.66
C PRO A 242 1.79 3.36 19.20
N LEU A 243 1.77 3.80 17.95
CA LEU A 243 2.63 4.85 17.43
C LEU A 243 2.09 6.26 17.77
N GLU A 244 0.97 6.36 18.47
CA GLU A 244 0.35 7.61 18.91
C GLU A 244 0.04 8.55 17.74
N SER A 245 -0.44 7.99 16.61
CA SER A 245 -0.77 8.74 15.40
C SER A 245 -1.72 9.89 15.70
N LYS A 246 -1.51 11.03 15.02
CA LYS A 246 -2.22 12.27 15.36
C LYS A 246 -3.67 12.24 14.89
N ASN A 247 -3.89 11.70 13.70
CA ASN A 247 -5.19 11.72 13.04
C ASN A 247 -5.63 10.29 12.70
N ASP A 248 -6.93 10.08 12.62
CA ASP A 248 -7.47 8.91 11.92
C ASP A 248 -6.96 8.92 10.48
N ALA A 249 -6.76 7.74 9.91
CA ALA A 249 -6.48 7.58 8.50
C ALA A 249 -7.63 6.86 7.81
N LEU A 250 -7.65 6.87 6.48
CA LEU A 250 -8.63 6.18 5.67
C LEU A 250 -7.94 5.10 4.85
N TRP A 251 -8.58 3.95 4.67
CA TRP A 251 -8.12 2.92 3.75
C TRP A 251 -9.21 2.59 2.75
N GLN A 252 -8.92 2.78 1.46
CA GLN A 252 -9.88 2.47 0.41
C GLN A 252 -10.23 0.98 0.42
N VAL A 253 -11.52 0.68 0.29
CA VAL A 253 -12.04 -0.68 0.07
C VAL A 253 -12.51 -0.83 -1.37
N ASP A 254 -12.68 -2.07 -1.81
CA ASP A 254 -13.25 -2.40 -3.12
C ASP A 254 -14.72 -1.95 -3.21
N SER A 255 -15.53 -2.34 -2.23
CA SER A 255 -16.91 -1.88 -2.04
C SER A 255 -17.31 -1.96 -0.57
N LYS A 256 -18.46 -1.36 -0.21
CA LYS A 256 -19.02 -1.46 1.16
C LYS A 256 -19.48 -2.87 1.49
N ASP A 257 -19.90 -3.63 0.48
CA ASP A 257 -20.52 -4.94 0.65
C ASP A 257 -19.45 -6.03 0.86
N THR A 258 -18.38 -6.02 0.07
CA THR A 258 -17.28 -7.00 0.14
C THR A 258 -16.24 -6.64 1.20
N ASP A 259 -16.03 -5.34 1.42
CA ASP A 259 -15.23 -4.78 2.51
C ASP A 259 -13.78 -5.27 2.56
N HIS A 260 -13.16 -5.40 1.37
CA HIS A 260 -11.74 -5.72 1.26
C HIS A 260 -10.92 -4.46 0.98
N VAL A 261 -9.98 -4.14 1.87
CA VAL A 261 -9.07 -3.01 1.65
C VAL A 261 -8.15 -3.27 0.46
N LYS A 262 -7.86 -2.22 -0.30
CA LYS A 262 -6.81 -2.23 -1.33
C LYS A 262 -5.45 -2.15 -0.65
N ALA A 263 -4.96 -3.30 -0.21
CA ALA A 263 -3.81 -3.41 0.69
C ALA A 263 -2.48 -3.02 0.04
N TYR A 264 -2.39 -3.18 -1.30
CA TYR A 264 -1.21 -2.79 -2.07
C TYR A 264 -1.04 -1.28 -2.25
N CYS A 265 -2.08 -0.48 -1.84
CA CYS A 265 -2.09 0.98 -1.95
C CYS A 265 -3.07 1.60 -0.94
N CYS A 266 -3.31 2.85 -1.10
CA CYS A 266 -4.59 3.48 -0.86
C CYS A 266 -4.94 3.72 0.61
N ILE A 267 -3.92 3.85 1.48
CA ILE A 267 -4.04 4.48 2.80
C ILE A 267 -3.94 5.98 2.60
N ALA A 268 -4.96 6.74 3.00
CA ALA A 268 -4.91 8.20 2.99
C ALA A 268 -4.61 8.71 4.40
N SER A 269 -3.46 9.36 4.56
CA SER A 269 -3.02 9.97 5.81
C SER A 269 -2.13 11.19 5.56
N ASN A 270 -1.70 11.85 6.61
CA ASN A 270 -0.80 12.99 6.54
C ASN A 270 0.68 12.58 6.65
N ALA A 271 1.57 13.46 6.17
CA ALA A 271 3.02 13.20 6.15
C ALA A 271 3.61 12.90 7.54
N ARG A 272 3.09 13.53 8.59
CA ARG A 272 3.59 13.35 9.95
C ARG A 272 3.28 11.97 10.51
N ASP A 273 2.11 11.41 10.19
CA ASP A 273 1.71 10.08 10.67
C ASP A 273 2.40 8.98 9.85
N PHE A 274 2.58 9.14 8.53
CA PHE A 274 3.43 8.24 7.75
C PHE A 274 4.88 8.20 8.24
N ALA A 275 5.44 9.34 8.65
CA ALA A 275 6.80 9.41 9.16
C ALA A 275 7.04 8.60 10.45
N ARG A 276 5.97 8.21 11.18
CA ARG A 276 6.07 7.35 12.37
C ARG A 276 6.56 5.96 12.02
N PHE A 277 6.18 5.42 10.86
CA PHE A 277 6.70 4.15 10.37
C PHE A 277 8.19 4.24 10.03
N GLY A 278 8.64 5.32 9.39
CA GLY A 278 10.06 5.56 9.15
C GLY A 278 10.88 5.59 10.43
N LYS A 279 10.37 6.26 11.48
CA LYS A 279 11.01 6.27 12.81
C LYS A 279 10.98 4.88 13.47
N LEU A 280 9.87 4.15 13.40
CA LEU A 280 9.76 2.81 13.96
C LEU A 280 10.85 1.89 13.42
N TYR A 281 11.06 1.90 12.12
CA TYR A 281 12.11 1.10 11.47
C TYR A 281 13.51 1.59 11.80
N LYS A 282 13.73 2.90 11.81
CA LYS A 282 15.00 3.50 12.25
C LYS A 282 15.39 3.10 13.67
N ASP A 283 14.40 2.97 14.55
CA ASP A 283 14.59 2.64 15.96
C ASP A 283 14.38 1.14 16.24
N HIS A 284 14.64 0.28 15.23
CA HIS A 284 14.59 -1.18 15.35
C HIS A 284 13.28 -1.73 15.92
N GLY A 285 12.15 -1.15 15.48
CA GLY A 285 10.82 -1.57 15.90
C GLY A 285 10.36 -1.02 17.26
N LYS A 286 11.08 -0.04 17.81
CA LYS A 286 10.71 0.60 19.07
C LYS A 286 10.03 1.94 18.89
N TRP A 287 9.07 2.22 19.77
CA TRP A 287 8.46 3.52 19.93
C TRP A 287 8.49 3.93 21.39
N LYS A 288 9.13 5.05 21.72
CA LYS A 288 9.30 5.55 23.11
C LYS A 288 9.79 4.46 24.09
N GLY A 289 10.70 3.60 23.65
CA GLY A 289 11.26 2.50 24.44
C GLY A 289 10.45 1.19 24.44
N GLN A 290 9.19 1.22 24.02
CA GLN A 290 8.36 0.02 23.87
C GLN A 290 8.63 -0.68 22.53
N GLN A 291 8.81 -2.00 22.54
CA GLN A 291 8.95 -2.82 21.34
C GLN A 291 7.56 -3.02 20.71
N ILE A 292 7.32 -2.41 19.56
CA ILE A 292 6.08 -2.50 18.79
C ILE A 292 6.17 -3.60 17.75
N LEU A 293 7.33 -3.70 17.09
CA LEU A 293 7.63 -4.71 16.06
C LEU A 293 8.96 -5.37 16.40
N ASP A 294 9.06 -6.68 16.20
CA ASP A 294 10.28 -7.44 16.50
C ASP A 294 11.52 -6.89 15.79
N SER A 295 12.59 -6.69 16.54
CA SER A 295 13.83 -6.08 16.03
C SER A 295 14.55 -6.96 15.00
N THR A 296 14.47 -8.28 15.14
CA THR A 296 15.06 -9.24 14.20
C THR A 296 14.31 -9.19 12.87
N TYR A 297 12.98 -9.12 12.94
CA TYR A 297 12.15 -8.93 11.75
C TYR A 297 12.46 -7.60 11.05
N VAL A 298 12.52 -6.49 11.80
CA VAL A 298 12.89 -5.18 11.24
C VAL A 298 14.23 -5.23 10.54
N ALA A 299 15.26 -5.79 11.20
CA ALA A 299 16.59 -5.91 10.61
C ALA A 299 16.58 -6.75 9.34
N LYS A 300 15.80 -7.85 9.31
CA LYS A 300 15.70 -8.74 8.15
C LYS A 300 14.94 -8.07 6.99
N SER A 301 13.88 -7.32 7.28
CA SER A 301 13.03 -6.71 6.25
C SER A 301 13.71 -5.60 5.44
N ILE A 302 14.73 -4.96 6.03
CA ILE A 302 15.56 -3.92 5.38
C ILE A 302 16.93 -4.46 4.90
N GLN A 303 17.01 -5.76 4.60
CA GLN A 303 18.14 -6.38 3.94
C GLN A 303 17.71 -7.01 2.61
N PRO A 304 18.59 -7.06 1.59
CA PRO A 304 18.27 -7.72 0.34
C PRO A 304 17.87 -9.18 0.55
N ARG A 305 16.74 -9.60 -0.03
CA ARG A 305 16.40 -11.02 -0.08
C ARG A 305 17.22 -11.76 -1.15
N PHE A 306 17.42 -11.14 -2.30
CA PHE A 306 18.10 -11.72 -3.45
C PHE A 306 19.38 -10.96 -3.77
N LYS A 307 20.45 -11.70 -4.13
CA LYS A 307 21.71 -11.08 -4.53
C LYS A 307 21.61 -10.35 -5.86
N ASP A 308 20.78 -10.89 -6.78
CA ASP A 308 20.57 -10.34 -8.12
C ASP A 308 19.55 -9.18 -8.14
N SER A 309 18.87 -8.95 -7.02
CA SER A 309 17.94 -7.84 -6.80
C SER A 309 18.16 -7.24 -5.42
N PRO A 310 19.34 -6.60 -5.20
CA PRO A 310 19.73 -6.08 -3.89
C PRO A 310 18.94 -4.84 -3.47
N GLU A 311 18.12 -4.30 -4.37
CA GLU A 311 17.29 -3.12 -4.17
C GLU A 311 16.00 -3.39 -3.38
N TYR A 312 15.66 -4.67 -3.05
CA TYR A 312 14.43 -4.99 -2.35
C TYR A 312 14.62 -6.02 -1.23
N GLY A 313 13.94 -5.75 -0.10
CA GLY A 313 13.86 -6.64 1.06
C GLY A 313 12.48 -7.26 1.22
N TYR A 314 11.90 -7.16 2.42
CA TYR A 314 10.52 -7.59 2.70
C TYR A 314 9.62 -6.36 2.83
N GLY A 315 9.17 -5.84 1.68
CA GLY A 315 8.28 -4.67 1.59
C GLY A 315 9.00 -3.32 1.59
N PHE A 316 10.32 -3.29 1.49
CA PHE A 316 11.12 -2.07 1.51
C PHE A 316 12.07 -2.01 0.33
N TRP A 317 12.16 -0.85 -0.31
CA TRP A 317 13.21 -0.52 -1.24
C TRP A 317 14.50 -0.20 -0.50
N LEU A 318 15.62 -0.61 -1.06
CA LEU A 318 16.95 -0.51 -0.45
C LEU A 318 17.89 0.22 -1.38
N GLN A 319 18.64 1.17 -0.84
CA GLN A 319 19.61 1.92 -1.60
C GLN A 319 20.94 2.06 -0.82
N LYS A 320 22.06 2.00 -1.54
CA LYS A 320 23.37 2.39 -1.01
C LYS A 320 23.87 3.63 -1.75
N ARG A 321 24.24 4.66 -0.99
CA ARG A 321 24.82 5.89 -1.54
C ARG A 321 25.89 6.41 -0.60
N ASP A 322 27.07 6.72 -1.13
CA ASP A 322 28.21 7.27 -0.37
C ASP A 322 28.56 6.43 0.89
N GLY A 323 28.56 5.09 0.74
CA GLY A 323 28.83 4.16 1.84
C GLY A 323 27.73 4.03 2.90
N LYS A 324 26.61 4.72 2.74
CA LYS A 324 25.46 4.65 3.64
C LYS A 324 24.35 3.81 3.03
N SER A 325 23.67 3.04 3.88
CA SER A 325 22.47 2.27 3.49
C SER A 325 21.22 3.04 3.86
N PHE A 326 20.25 3.01 2.95
CA PHE A 326 18.93 3.60 3.12
C PHE A 326 17.87 2.53 2.88
N PHE A 327 16.80 2.58 3.65
CA PHE A 327 15.56 1.89 3.33
C PHE A 327 14.47 2.92 3.03
N MET A 328 13.59 2.58 2.12
CA MET A 328 12.56 3.49 1.63
C MET A 328 11.21 2.78 1.55
N MET A 329 10.17 3.53 1.89
CA MET A 329 8.79 3.20 1.60
C MET A 329 8.38 4.07 0.42
N GLU A 330 8.21 3.48 -0.76
CA GLU A 330 7.90 4.22 -1.98
C GLU A 330 6.45 3.99 -2.44
N GLY A 331 5.82 5.06 -2.96
CA GLY A 331 4.47 5.00 -3.47
C GLY A 331 4.19 6.00 -4.60
#